data_33efe95dbf2d4ed4da7703438a976adf
#
_entry.id   33efe95dbf2d4ed4da7703438a976adf
#
_cell.length_a   1.000
_cell.length_b   1.000
_cell.length_c   1.000
_cell.angle_alpha   90.00
_cell.angle_beta   90.00
_cell.angle_gamma   90.00
#
_symmetry.space_group_name_H-M   'P 1'
#
loop_
_entity.id
_entity.type
_entity.pdbx_description
1 polymer ?
#
loop_
_entity_poly.entity_id
_entity_poly.type
_entity_poly.pdbx_seq_one_letter_code
_entity_poly.pdbx_strand_id
1 'polypeptide(L)'
;MGNRARIRRDAMSLNPIDDALFQKMAEDTGFCQEILQVILNDKALQVMDNVPQFMIKNLQGRSCILDVKCTLGDGRIVNAEVQKSDNDDHQRRVRYNAALLTANIAEPGDRFKAIPNVVVVFISKFDMYKSGKALYHVDRIIRENGTMVDNGFSELYVNAEVQDDSDVAKLMDIFTRHDAYDDEMFPITSKRKRLFKTTEEGVNEMCEVIEKYIAEGRREGIRRGIRKGRSEGRREGKAEAIRSLMESMSMTAEQAMKALKIPAGEFGKYMTLL
;
A
#
# COMPACT_ATOMS: atom_id res chain seq x y z
N MET A 1 -25.59 10.32 18.48
CA MET A 1 -24.23 10.14 19.03
C MET A 1 -23.29 11.10 18.30
N GLY A 2 -22.49 11.91 19.03
CA GLY A 2 -21.59 12.89 18.42
C GLY A 2 -20.47 12.25 17.59
N ASN A 3 -19.96 12.97 16.60
CA ASN A 3 -18.89 12.55 15.70
C ASN A 3 -17.66 12.00 16.46
N ARG A 4 -17.29 12.62 17.58
CA ARG A 4 -16.16 12.22 18.43
C ARG A 4 -16.35 10.83 19.06
N ALA A 5 -17.55 10.48 19.50
CA ALA A 5 -17.83 9.16 20.06
C ALA A 5 -17.75 8.04 19.00
N ARG A 6 -18.07 8.37 17.75
CA ARG A 6 -17.90 7.45 16.61
C ARG A 6 -16.41 7.23 16.30
N ILE A 7 -15.65 8.31 16.17
CA ILE A 7 -14.20 8.23 15.91
C ILE A 7 -13.48 7.43 16.99
N ARG A 8 -13.84 7.62 18.27
CA ARG A 8 -13.27 6.87 19.38
C ARG A 8 -13.56 5.36 19.27
N ARG A 9 -14.77 4.97 18.90
CA ARG A 9 -15.10 3.56 18.65
C ARG A 9 -14.34 2.98 17.48
N ASP A 10 -14.25 3.75 16.39
CA ASP A 10 -13.50 3.36 15.21
C ASP A 10 -12.01 3.15 15.57
N ALA A 11 -11.40 4.07 16.34
CA ALA A 11 -10.03 3.95 16.83
C ALA A 11 -9.82 2.67 17.67
N MET A 12 -10.70 2.40 18.62
CA MET A 12 -10.61 1.20 19.46
C MET A 12 -10.84 -0.10 18.68
N SER A 13 -11.54 -0.06 17.54
CA SER A 13 -11.82 -1.25 16.70
C SER A 13 -10.66 -1.64 15.80
N LEU A 14 -9.67 -0.76 15.57
CA LEU A 14 -8.53 -1.05 14.71
C LEU A 14 -7.67 -2.18 15.29
N ASN A 15 -7.07 -2.94 14.39
CA ASN A 15 -6.07 -3.95 14.69
C ASN A 15 -4.78 -3.67 13.88
N PRO A 16 -3.63 -4.25 14.23
CA PRO A 16 -2.39 -4.01 13.50
C PRO A 16 -2.42 -4.30 11.99
N ILE A 17 -3.39 -5.07 11.51
CA ILE A 17 -3.65 -5.27 10.07
C ILE A 17 -4.30 -4.05 9.39
N ASP A 18 -4.78 -3.07 10.16
CA ASP A 18 -5.31 -1.81 9.64
C ASP A 18 -4.17 -0.80 9.50
N ASP A 19 -4.00 -0.22 8.31
CA ASP A 19 -2.90 0.69 7.95
C ASP A 19 -2.62 1.75 9.02
N ALA A 20 -3.67 2.39 9.53
CA ALA A 20 -3.54 3.49 10.49
C ALA A 20 -2.90 3.04 11.82
N LEU A 21 -3.26 1.85 12.34
CA LEU A 21 -2.66 1.33 13.56
C LEU A 21 -1.28 0.74 13.29
N PHE A 22 -1.09 0.02 12.18
CA PHE A 22 0.21 -0.51 11.81
C PHE A 22 1.28 0.58 11.72
N GLN A 23 0.98 1.66 11.01
CA GLN A 23 1.88 2.81 10.86
C GLN A 23 2.25 3.42 12.21
N LYS A 24 1.27 3.57 13.10
CA LYS A 24 1.50 4.11 14.43
C LYS A 24 2.33 3.16 15.30
N MET A 25 2.11 1.86 15.20
CA MET A 25 2.94 0.87 15.87
C MET A 25 4.35 0.82 15.30
N ALA A 26 4.50 0.98 13.99
CA ALA A 26 5.77 0.97 13.29
C ALA A 26 6.66 2.21 13.54
N GLU A 27 6.18 3.21 14.28
CA GLU A 27 7.06 4.26 14.84
C GLU A 27 8.06 3.71 15.88
N ASP A 28 7.79 2.54 16.42
CA ASP A 28 8.64 1.87 17.41
C ASP A 28 9.58 0.86 16.73
N THR A 29 10.88 1.09 16.84
CA THR A 29 11.91 0.22 16.24
C THR A 29 11.85 -1.20 16.81
N GLY A 30 11.54 -1.34 18.09
CA GLY A 30 11.40 -2.65 18.75
C GLY A 30 10.22 -3.45 18.17
N PHE A 31 9.09 -2.81 17.87
CA PHE A 31 7.99 -3.45 17.17
C PHE A 31 8.41 -3.93 15.78
N CYS A 32 9.05 -3.08 14.98
CA CYS A 32 9.54 -3.47 13.67
C CYS A 32 10.53 -4.64 13.76
N GLN A 33 11.43 -4.62 14.74
CA GLN A 33 12.39 -5.69 14.96
C GLN A 33 11.70 -7.00 15.33
N GLU A 34 10.78 -6.99 16.29
CA GLU A 34 10.08 -8.20 16.74
C GLU A 34 9.32 -8.88 15.59
N ILE A 35 8.54 -8.13 14.79
CA ILE A 35 7.81 -8.71 13.67
C ILE A 35 8.75 -9.24 12.57
N LEU A 36 9.85 -8.54 12.28
CA LEU A 36 10.80 -8.98 11.27
C LEU A 36 11.62 -10.18 11.71
N GLN A 37 11.99 -10.28 13.00
CA GLN A 37 12.65 -11.47 13.57
C GLN A 37 11.81 -12.72 13.38
N VAL A 38 10.49 -12.61 13.57
CA VAL A 38 9.55 -13.73 13.40
C VAL A 38 9.37 -14.09 11.93
N ILE A 39 9.08 -13.11 11.08
CA ILE A 39 8.75 -13.34 9.66
C ILE A 39 9.97 -13.82 8.88
N LEU A 40 11.16 -13.27 9.17
CA LEU A 40 12.42 -13.67 8.53
C LEU A 40 13.09 -14.87 9.22
N ASN A 41 12.48 -15.39 10.31
CA ASN A 41 13.02 -16.46 11.13
C ASN A 41 14.49 -16.23 11.55
N ASP A 42 14.80 -15.00 11.97
CA ASP A 42 16.14 -14.58 12.34
C ASP A 42 16.10 -13.82 13.68
N LYS A 43 16.34 -14.53 14.77
CA LYS A 43 16.33 -13.97 16.15
C LYS A 43 17.49 -12.98 16.41
N ALA A 44 18.54 -13.03 15.59
CA ALA A 44 19.69 -12.12 15.72
C ALA A 44 19.51 -10.82 14.91
N LEU A 45 18.47 -10.74 14.08
CA LEU A 45 18.15 -9.56 13.29
C LEU A 45 18.03 -8.32 14.17
N GLN A 46 18.65 -7.24 13.73
CA GLN A 46 18.55 -5.92 14.36
C GLN A 46 18.02 -4.92 13.35
N VAL A 47 17.04 -4.12 13.77
CA VAL A 47 16.54 -2.97 13.01
C VAL A 47 17.30 -1.73 13.49
N MET A 48 18.08 -1.11 12.61
CA MET A 48 18.89 0.07 12.89
C MET A 48 18.09 1.36 12.71
N ASP A 49 17.16 1.36 11.76
CA ASP A 49 16.31 2.50 11.43
C ASP A 49 14.99 2.03 10.86
N ASN A 50 13.92 2.74 11.15
CA ASN A 50 12.58 2.50 10.61
C ASN A 50 11.88 3.82 10.30
N VAL A 51 11.34 3.92 9.09
CA VAL A 51 10.64 5.12 8.60
C VAL A 51 9.23 4.72 8.16
N PRO A 52 8.21 4.93 9.00
CA PRO A 52 6.81 4.76 8.62
C PRO A 52 6.44 5.76 7.51
N GLN A 53 5.51 5.38 6.66
CA GLN A 53 5.01 6.21 5.55
C GLN A 53 6.14 6.75 4.65
N PHE A 54 7.11 5.89 4.34
CA PHE A 54 8.25 6.29 3.53
C PHE A 54 7.82 6.62 2.10
N MET A 55 7.89 7.90 1.74
CA MET A 55 7.49 8.36 0.41
C MET A 55 8.64 8.28 -0.59
N ILE A 56 8.43 7.54 -1.66
CA ILE A 56 9.33 7.50 -2.81
C ILE A 56 8.71 8.30 -3.94
N LYS A 57 9.34 9.43 -4.28
CA LYS A 57 8.91 10.27 -5.40
C LYS A 57 9.44 9.69 -6.72
N ASN A 58 8.55 9.50 -7.68
CA ASN A 58 8.92 9.16 -9.05
C ASN A 58 8.57 10.33 -9.97
N LEU A 59 9.58 11.02 -10.50
CA LEU A 59 9.41 12.18 -11.35
C LEU A 59 8.85 11.82 -12.73
N GLN A 60 9.02 10.58 -13.17
CA GLN A 60 8.59 10.11 -14.50
C GLN A 60 7.29 9.31 -14.46
N GLY A 61 6.77 8.98 -13.28
CA GLY A 61 5.61 8.11 -13.15
C GLY A 61 4.93 8.19 -11.78
N ARG A 62 4.29 7.11 -11.39
CA ARG A 62 3.58 7.02 -10.12
C ARG A 62 4.56 6.96 -8.95
N SER A 63 4.49 7.91 -8.03
CA SER A 63 5.14 7.80 -6.71
C SER A 63 4.47 6.73 -5.85
N CYS A 64 5.18 6.17 -4.87
CA CYS A 64 4.61 5.28 -3.88
C CYS A 64 4.89 5.75 -2.45
N ILE A 65 4.10 5.27 -1.52
CA ILE A 65 4.32 5.39 -0.09
C ILE A 65 4.38 3.96 0.44
N LEU A 66 5.46 3.61 1.11
CA LEU A 66 5.63 2.33 1.79
C LEU A 66 5.09 2.47 3.21
N ASP A 67 4.43 1.44 3.74
CA ASP A 67 3.88 1.51 5.09
C ASP A 67 5.00 1.66 6.13
N VAL A 68 6.07 0.87 6.00
CA VAL A 68 7.32 1.11 6.73
C VAL A 68 8.53 0.61 5.93
N LYS A 69 9.58 1.44 5.89
CA LYS A 69 10.91 1.07 5.42
C LYS A 69 11.79 0.83 6.64
N CYS A 70 12.42 -0.33 6.73
CA CYS A 70 13.41 -0.64 7.76
C CYS A 70 14.80 -0.84 7.15
N THR A 71 15.83 -0.39 7.87
CA THR A 71 17.24 -0.69 7.57
C THR A 71 17.75 -1.66 8.62
N LEU A 72 18.26 -2.81 8.19
CA LEU A 72 18.79 -3.84 9.08
C LEU A 72 20.27 -3.66 9.38
N GLY A 73 20.75 -4.26 10.49
CA GLY A 73 22.14 -4.21 10.90
C GLY A 73 23.14 -4.83 9.93
N ASP A 74 22.69 -5.74 9.08
CA ASP A 74 23.47 -6.35 7.98
C ASP A 74 23.42 -5.56 6.67
N GLY A 75 22.74 -4.43 6.66
CA GLY A 75 22.60 -3.55 5.50
C GLY A 75 21.42 -3.86 4.59
N ARG A 76 20.65 -4.93 4.81
CA ARG A 76 19.41 -5.18 4.06
C ARG A 76 18.39 -4.06 4.30
N ILE A 77 17.63 -3.75 3.25
CA ILE A 77 16.49 -2.81 3.34
C ILE A 77 15.20 -3.63 3.25
N VAL A 78 14.33 -3.47 4.22
CA VAL A 78 13.03 -4.14 4.27
C VAL A 78 11.92 -3.14 4.02
N ASN A 79 11.01 -3.47 3.09
CA ASN A 79 9.71 -2.85 2.96
C ASN A 79 8.67 -3.78 3.58
N ALA A 80 8.03 -3.39 4.69
CA ALA A 80 6.90 -4.12 5.25
C ALA A 80 5.60 -3.35 4.98
N GLU A 81 4.63 -4.05 4.42
CA GLU A 81 3.31 -3.52 4.05
C GLU A 81 2.20 -4.38 4.65
N VAL A 82 1.09 -3.77 5.04
CA VAL A 82 -0.13 -4.45 5.47
C VAL A 82 -1.26 -4.21 4.47
N GLN A 83 -2.09 -5.23 4.26
CA GLN A 83 -3.21 -5.13 3.33
C GLN A 83 -4.43 -5.89 3.84
N LYS A 84 -5.51 -5.16 4.10
CA LYS A 84 -6.75 -5.74 4.63
C LYS A 84 -7.68 -6.29 3.56
N SER A 85 -7.72 -5.67 2.39
CA SER A 85 -8.70 -5.99 1.34
C SER A 85 -8.02 -6.43 0.05
N ASP A 86 -8.53 -7.51 -0.55
CA ASP A 86 -8.11 -8.01 -1.86
C ASP A 86 -8.86 -7.24 -2.97
N ASN A 87 -8.34 -6.07 -3.36
CA ASN A 87 -9.01 -5.14 -4.26
C ASN A 87 -8.15 -4.60 -5.40
N ASP A 88 -6.93 -5.13 -5.58
CA ASP A 88 -5.99 -4.71 -6.63
C ASP A 88 -5.02 -5.86 -6.97
N ASP A 89 -4.17 -5.67 -7.96
CA ASP A 89 -3.06 -6.57 -8.29
C ASP A 89 -1.88 -6.32 -7.35
N HIS A 90 -1.91 -6.99 -6.21
CA HIS A 90 -0.93 -6.79 -5.14
C HIS A 90 0.48 -7.24 -5.55
N GLN A 91 0.62 -8.30 -6.35
CA GLN A 91 1.94 -8.76 -6.82
C GLN A 91 2.60 -7.71 -7.73
N ARG A 92 1.83 -7.06 -8.61
CA ARG A 92 2.35 -5.96 -9.42
C ARG A 92 2.69 -4.73 -8.58
N ARG A 93 1.90 -4.46 -7.53
CA ARG A 93 2.18 -3.39 -6.57
C ARG A 93 3.48 -3.66 -5.82
N VAL A 94 3.66 -4.85 -5.27
CA VAL A 94 4.91 -5.28 -4.59
C VAL A 94 6.10 -5.11 -5.51
N ARG A 95 6.03 -5.65 -6.74
CA ARG A 95 7.09 -5.50 -7.74
C ARG A 95 7.41 -4.03 -8.05
N TYR A 96 6.38 -3.19 -8.19
CA TYR A 96 6.56 -1.77 -8.49
C TYR A 96 7.22 -1.02 -7.33
N ASN A 97 6.76 -1.24 -6.11
CA ASN A 97 7.31 -0.61 -4.91
C ASN A 97 8.77 -1.04 -4.69
N ALA A 98 9.07 -2.33 -4.85
CA ALA A 98 10.44 -2.86 -4.75
C ALA A 98 11.38 -2.26 -5.80
N ALA A 99 10.93 -2.12 -7.04
CA ALA A 99 11.72 -1.51 -8.12
C ALA A 99 12.04 -0.04 -7.82
N LEU A 100 11.04 0.72 -7.36
CA LEU A 100 11.25 2.12 -6.97
C LEU A 100 12.17 2.22 -5.76
N LEU A 101 11.99 1.39 -4.74
CA LEU A 101 12.86 1.37 -3.56
C LEU A 101 14.30 1.09 -3.98
N THR A 102 14.54 0.03 -4.77
CA THR A 102 15.88 -0.32 -5.27
C THR A 102 16.51 0.83 -6.06
N ALA A 103 15.75 1.47 -6.94
CA ALA A 103 16.25 2.59 -7.73
C ALA A 103 16.59 3.82 -6.88
N ASN A 104 15.90 4.02 -5.75
CA ASN A 104 16.12 5.20 -4.88
C ASN A 104 17.21 4.99 -3.82
N ILE A 105 17.59 3.74 -3.51
CA ILE A 105 18.69 3.45 -2.57
C ILE A 105 20.05 3.29 -3.28
N ALA A 106 20.05 3.20 -4.61
CA ALA A 106 21.27 3.13 -5.41
C ALA A 106 21.82 4.54 -5.65
N GLU A 107 23.07 4.76 -5.25
CA GLU A 107 23.73 6.05 -5.45
C GLU A 107 24.34 6.15 -6.86
N PRO A 108 24.33 7.36 -7.47
CA PRO A 108 24.96 7.56 -8.78
C PRO A 108 26.45 7.23 -8.75
N GLY A 109 26.85 6.32 -9.63
CA GLY A 109 28.26 5.90 -9.76
C GLY A 109 28.64 4.66 -8.95
N ASP A 110 27.75 4.16 -8.11
CA ASP A 110 27.97 2.92 -7.38
C ASP A 110 28.01 1.71 -8.31
N ARG A 111 28.79 0.71 -7.92
CA ARG A 111 28.75 -0.60 -8.59
C ARG A 111 27.47 -1.32 -8.18
N PHE A 112 26.80 -2.01 -9.10
CA PHE A 112 25.60 -2.80 -8.81
C PHE A 112 25.76 -3.77 -7.63
N LYS A 113 26.99 -4.28 -7.41
CA LYS A 113 27.31 -5.13 -6.26
C LYS A 113 27.17 -4.42 -4.89
N ALA A 114 27.23 -3.10 -4.87
CA ALA A 114 27.10 -2.31 -3.63
C ALA A 114 25.64 -1.96 -3.29
N ILE A 115 24.70 -2.20 -4.20
CA ILE A 115 23.29 -1.94 -3.93
C ILE A 115 22.83 -2.89 -2.82
N PRO A 116 22.21 -2.36 -1.73
CA PRO A 116 21.69 -3.17 -0.65
C PRO A 116 20.67 -4.21 -1.11
N ASN A 117 20.66 -5.37 -0.47
CA ASN A 117 19.61 -6.35 -0.68
C ASN A 117 18.26 -5.79 -0.19
N VAL A 118 17.21 -6.03 -0.95
CA VAL A 118 15.84 -5.57 -0.66
C VAL A 118 14.96 -6.77 -0.34
N VAL A 119 14.26 -6.68 0.78
CA VAL A 119 13.26 -7.67 1.20
C VAL A 119 11.90 -6.98 1.24
N VAL A 120 10.89 -7.55 0.59
CA VAL A 120 9.50 -7.12 0.74
C VAL A 120 8.76 -8.12 1.60
N VAL A 121 8.14 -7.63 2.67
CA VAL A 121 7.24 -8.36 3.54
C VAL A 121 5.84 -7.81 3.32
N PHE A 122 4.98 -8.60 2.69
CA PHE A 122 3.59 -8.22 2.41
C PHE A 122 2.65 -9.03 3.30
N ILE A 123 2.05 -8.36 4.28
CA ILE A 123 1.14 -8.96 5.26
C ILE A 123 -0.30 -8.72 4.80
N SER A 124 -1.06 -9.78 4.50
CA SER A 124 -2.43 -9.67 4.01
C SER A 124 -3.44 -10.38 4.90
N LYS A 125 -4.63 -9.80 5.02
CA LYS A 125 -5.79 -10.44 5.65
C LYS A 125 -6.54 -11.36 4.67
N PHE A 126 -5.84 -11.91 3.71
CA PHE A 126 -6.36 -12.88 2.73
C PHE A 126 -5.21 -13.73 2.22
N ASP A 127 -5.50 -14.95 1.80
CA ASP A 127 -4.50 -15.86 1.23
C ASP A 127 -4.21 -15.52 -0.23
N MET A 128 -3.10 -14.83 -0.47
CA MET A 128 -2.66 -14.39 -1.81
C MET A 128 -2.55 -15.54 -2.80
N TYR A 129 -2.10 -16.73 -2.35
CA TYR A 129 -1.82 -17.88 -3.20
C TYR A 129 -2.82 -19.03 -3.02
N LYS A 130 -3.79 -18.88 -2.11
CA LYS A 130 -4.87 -19.87 -1.84
C LYS A 130 -4.34 -21.29 -1.56
N SER A 131 -3.19 -21.38 -0.91
CA SER A 131 -2.52 -22.65 -0.58
C SER A 131 -2.49 -22.93 0.92
N GLY A 132 -3.13 -22.09 1.75
CA GLY A 132 -3.33 -22.32 3.17
C GLY A 132 -2.03 -22.30 4.00
N LYS A 133 -1.04 -21.52 3.60
CA LYS A 133 0.20 -21.36 4.37
C LYS A 133 0.23 -20.00 5.06
N ALA A 134 0.80 -19.94 6.26
CA ALA A 134 0.99 -18.70 7.00
C ALA A 134 2.05 -17.79 6.35
N LEU A 135 3.04 -18.38 5.69
CA LEU A 135 4.14 -17.66 5.03
C LEU A 135 4.46 -18.31 3.68
N TYR A 136 4.61 -17.46 2.67
CA TYR A 136 5.09 -17.84 1.35
C TYR A 136 6.38 -17.11 1.04
N HIS A 137 7.38 -17.84 0.54
CA HIS A 137 8.59 -17.30 -0.06
C HIS A 137 8.44 -17.36 -1.57
N VAL A 138 8.70 -16.23 -2.25
CA VAL A 138 8.65 -16.15 -3.70
C VAL A 138 10.07 -15.95 -4.22
N ASP A 139 10.60 -17.02 -4.81
CA ASP A 139 11.96 -17.08 -5.29
C ASP A 139 12.02 -17.08 -6.82
N ARG A 140 13.15 -16.68 -7.34
CA ARG A 140 13.48 -16.81 -8.77
C ARG A 140 14.23 -18.08 -9.01
N ILE A 141 13.86 -18.80 -10.05
CA ILE A 141 14.55 -20.03 -10.47
C ILE A 141 14.97 -19.95 -11.93
N ILE A 142 16.11 -20.56 -12.24
CA ILE A 142 16.50 -20.86 -13.62
C ILE A 142 15.69 -22.08 -14.05
N ARG A 143 14.78 -21.92 -14.99
CA ARG A 143 13.83 -22.97 -15.41
C ARG A 143 14.52 -24.21 -15.97
N GLU A 144 15.69 -24.04 -16.60
CA GLU A 144 16.44 -25.07 -17.28
C GLU A 144 17.09 -26.06 -16.31
N ASN A 145 17.38 -25.67 -15.08
CA ASN A 145 18.08 -26.52 -14.11
C ASN A 145 17.51 -26.46 -12.68
N GLY A 146 16.47 -25.68 -12.44
CA GLY A 146 15.83 -25.53 -11.12
C GLY A 146 16.67 -24.77 -10.08
N THR A 147 17.80 -24.18 -10.46
CA THR A 147 18.68 -23.46 -9.52
C THR A 147 18.00 -22.15 -9.06
N MET A 148 17.99 -21.92 -7.77
CA MET A 148 17.55 -20.63 -7.21
C MET A 148 18.54 -19.52 -7.55
N VAL A 149 18.02 -18.34 -7.88
CA VAL A 149 18.82 -17.14 -8.22
C VAL A 149 18.77 -16.18 -7.07
N ASP A 150 19.90 -15.99 -6.40
CA ASP A 150 20.11 -14.90 -5.46
C ASP A 150 20.59 -13.66 -6.23
N ASN A 151 19.73 -12.66 -6.33
CA ASN A 151 20.04 -11.37 -6.94
C ASN A 151 19.84 -10.19 -5.94
N GLY A 152 19.83 -10.51 -4.66
CA GLY A 152 19.64 -9.52 -3.60
C GLY A 152 18.20 -9.04 -3.44
N PHE A 153 17.20 -9.73 -4.00
CA PHE A 153 15.80 -9.40 -3.84
C PHE A 153 14.96 -10.60 -3.39
N SER A 154 14.20 -10.43 -2.30
CA SER A 154 13.33 -11.47 -1.73
C SER A 154 11.91 -10.92 -1.50
N GLU A 155 10.92 -11.75 -1.74
CA GLU A 155 9.51 -11.44 -1.50
C GLU A 155 8.91 -12.47 -0.53
N LEU A 156 8.34 -11.97 0.58
CA LEU A 156 7.63 -12.78 1.55
C LEU A 156 6.17 -12.31 1.63
N TYR A 157 5.25 -13.25 1.50
CA TYR A 157 3.82 -12.97 1.65
C TYR A 157 3.31 -13.68 2.88
N VAL A 158 2.85 -12.89 3.86
CA VAL A 158 2.29 -13.37 5.12
C VAL A 158 0.78 -13.39 5.01
N ASN A 159 0.19 -14.56 5.26
CA ASN A 159 -1.25 -14.77 5.27
C ASN A 159 -1.77 -14.75 6.71
N ALA A 160 -2.48 -13.69 7.08
CA ALA A 160 -2.99 -13.49 8.42
C ALA A 160 -4.31 -14.23 8.71
N GLU A 161 -4.85 -15.01 7.75
CA GLU A 161 -6.05 -15.84 7.96
C GLU A 161 -5.73 -17.27 8.41
N VAL A 162 -4.50 -17.74 8.20
CA VAL A 162 -4.11 -19.11 8.56
C VAL A 162 -3.92 -19.23 10.05
N GLN A 163 -4.52 -20.28 10.60
CA GLN A 163 -4.37 -20.70 11.98
C GLN A 163 -3.60 -22.02 11.98
N ASP A 164 -2.29 -21.94 12.13
CA ASP A 164 -1.42 -23.09 12.37
C ASP A 164 -0.54 -22.85 13.62
N ASP A 165 0.29 -23.79 13.98
CA ASP A 165 1.13 -23.70 15.17
C ASP A 165 2.40 -22.86 14.96
N SER A 166 2.59 -22.26 13.78
CA SER A 166 3.77 -21.44 13.47
C SER A 166 3.77 -20.14 14.26
N ASP A 167 4.97 -19.66 14.58
CA ASP A 167 5.14 -18.36 15.24
C ASP A 167 4.59 -17.20 14.41
N VAL A 168 4.63 -17.34 13.08
CA VAL A 168 4.02 -16.35 12.17
C VAL A 168 2.50 -16.31 12.35
N ALA A 169 1.81 -17.46 12.38
CA ALA A 169 0.36 -17.50 12.58
C ALA A 169 -0.04 -16.96 13.97
N LYS A 170 0.72 -17.30 15.03
CA LYS A 170 0.50 -16.74 16.36
C LYS A 170 0.65 -15.22 16.41
N LEU A 171 1.68 -14.68 15.71
CA LEU A 171 1.84 -13.24 15.55
C LEU A 171 0.66 -12.63 14.79
N MET A 172 0.18 -13.28 13.72
CA MET A 172 -0.94 -12.80 12.92
C MET A 172 -2.28 -12.83 13.69
N ASP A 173 -2.42 -13.65 14.67
CA ASP A 173 -3.55 -13.58 15.62
C ASP A 173 -3.61 -12.21 16.31
N ILE A 174 -2.45 -11.69 16.76
CA ILE A 174 -2.37 -10.35 17.35
C ILE A 174 -2.72 -9.29 16.31
N PHE A 175 -2.36 -9.51 15.05
CA PHE A 175 -2.65 -8.56 13.96
C PHE A 175 -4.12 -8.48 13.58
N THR A 176 -4.86 -9.57 13.71
CA THR A 176 -6.23 -9.67 13.15
C THR A 176 -7.32 -9.65 14.21
N ARG A 177 -7.05 -10.18 15.42
CA ARG A 177 -8.05 -10.31 16.49
C ARG A 177 -7.96 -9.16 17.48
N HIS A 178 -9.12 -8.67 17.90
CA HIS A 178 -9.23 -7.49 18.75
C HIS A 178 -8.56 -7.67 20.12
N ASP A 179 -8.75 -8.84 20.72
CA ASP A 179 -8.40 -9.19 22.10
C ASP A 179 -7.19 -10.15 22.20
N ALA A 180 -6.54 -10.44 21.07
CA ALA A 180 -5.34 -11.27 21.06
C ALA A 180 -4.11 -10.48 21.49
N TYR A 181 -3.40 -11.02 22.46
CA TYR A 181 -2.11 -10.55 22.98
C TYR A 181 -1.29 -11.74 23.41
N ASP A 182 0.02 -11.65 23.29
CA ASP A 182 0.96 -12.65 23.78
C ASP A 182 2.20 -11.93 24.35
N ASP A 183 2.26 -11.84 25.68
CA ASP A 183 3.32 -11.12 26.38
C ASP A 183 4.59 -11.96 26.56
N GLU A 184 4.54 -13.27 26.26
CA GLU A 184 5.68 -14.18 26.33
C GLU A 184 6.45 -14.22 25.00
N MET A 185 5.73 -14.46 23.89
CA MET A 185 6.36 -14.57 22.57
C MET A 185 6.53 -13.22 21.87
N PHE A 186 5.55 -12.30 22.04
CA PHE A 186 5.52 -11.02 21.32
C PHE A 186 5.23 -9.86 22.28
N PRO A 187 6.10 -9.63 23.29
CA PRO A 187 5.86 -8.65 24.34
C PRO A 187 5.78 -7.21 23.81
N ILE A 188 6.59 -6.86 22.81
CA ILE A 188 6.64 -5.50 22.26
C ILE A 188 5.39 -5.23 21.42
N THR A 189 5.03 -6.14 20.52
CA THR A 189 3.80 -6.06 19.71
C THR A 189 2.56 -5.96 20.59
N SER A 190 2.45 -6.84 21.60
CA SER A 190 1.32 -6.86 22.54
C SER A 190 1.24 -5.56 23.35
N LYS A 191 2.36 -5.07 23.86
CA LYS A 191 2.44 -3.81 24.61
C LYS A 191 2.03 -2.62 23.74
N ARG A 192 2.56 -2.51 22.52
CA ARG A 192 2.22 -1.41 21.58
C ARG A 192 0.74 -1.43 21.19
N LYS A 193 0.21 -2.59 20.84
CA LYS A 193 -1.21 -2.75 20.54
C LYS A 193 -2.07 -2.32 21.73
N ARG A 194 -1.74 -2.77 22.95
CA ARG A 194 -2.47 -2.41 24.18
C ARG A 194 -2.44 -0.92 24.43
N LEU A 195 -1.30 -0.25 24.24
CA LEU A 195 -1.16 1.20 24.38
C LEU A 195 -2.24 1.93 23.55
N PHE A 196 -2.33 1.65 22.26
CA PHE A 196 -3.24 2.36 21.38
C PHE A 196 -4.70 1.95 21.49
N LYS A 197 -4.99 0.79 22.07
CA LYS A 197 -6.37 0.29 22.18
C LYS A 197 -7.00 0.50 23.56
N THR A 198 -6.21 0.58 24.63
CA THR A 198 -6.74 0.54 25.98
C THR A 198 -6.38 1.76 26.83
N THR A 199 -5.29 2.47 26.53
CA THR A 199 -4.95 3.67 27.27
C THR A 199 -5.66 4.88 26.72
N GLU A 200 -5.99 5.85 27.58
CA GLU A 200 -6.66 7.08 27.14
C GLU A 200 -5.78 7.90 26.18
N GLU A 201 -4.47 7.97 26.46
CA GLU A 201 -3.49 8.66 25.64
C GLU A 201 -3.41 8.03 24.25
N GLY A 202 -3.17 6.73 24.15
CA GLY A 202 -3.04 6.03 22.87
C GLY A 202 -4.32 6.03 22.04
N VAL A 203 -5.49 5.90 22.69
CA VAL A 203 -6.78 6.02 21.99
C VAL A 203 -6.99 7.43 21.46
N ASN A 204 -6.60 8.46 22.20
CA ASN A 204 -6.71 9.86 21.73
C ASN A 204 -5.76 10.11 20.54
N GLU A 205 -4.52 9.60 20.57
CA GLU A 205 -3.61 9.65 19.42
C GLU A 205 -4.22 8.96 18.18
N MET A 206 -4.82 7.80 18.34
CA MET A 206 -5.50 7.12 17.24
C MET A 206 -6.71 7.88 16.72
N CYS A 207 -7.45 8.56 17.58
CA CYS A 207 -8.54 9.44 17.13
C CYS A 207 -8.01 10.56 16.23
N GLU A 208 -6.89 11.20 16.59
CA GLU A 208 -6.27 12.24 15.74
C GLU A 208 -5.79 11.67 14.39
N VAL A 209 -5.21 10.48 14.39
CA VAL A 209 -4.82 9.79 13.15
C VAL A 209 -6.04 9.57 12.26
N ILE A 210 -7.13 9.01 12.80
CA ILE A 210 -8.37 8.78 12.04
C ILE A 210 -8.96 10.09 11.51
N GLU A 211 -8.97 11.15 12.31
CA GLU A 211 -9.46 12.47 11.86
C GLU A 211 -8.64 13.00 10.66
N LYS A 212 -7.31 12.84 10.69
CA LYS A 212 -6.43 13.18 9.56
C LYS A 212 -6.78 12.36 8.31
N TYR A 213 -6.92 11.05 8.44
CA TYR A 213 -7.29 10.16 7.33
C TYR A 213 -8.65 10.55 6.72
N ILE A 214 -9.66 10.84 7.56
CA ILE A 214 -10.97 11.29 7.10
C ILE A 214 -10.85 12.62 6.33
N ALA A 215 -10.08 13.57 6.86
CA ALA A 215 -9.88 14.88 6.23
C ALA A 215 -9.15 14.75 4.89
N GLU A 216 -8.12 13.93 4.81
CA GLU A 216 -7.37 13.67 3.58
C GLU A 216 -8.22 12.96 2.52
N GLY A 217 -8.93 11.90 2.91
CA GLY A 217 -9.85 11.19 2.03
C GLY A 217 -10.93 12.10 1.47
N ARG A 218 -11.48 13.01 2.31
CA ARG A 218 -12.45 14.02 1.86
C ARG A 218 -11.84 15.00 0.86
N ARG A 219 -10.63 15.50 1.12
CA ARG A 219 -9.91 16.40 0.19
C ARG A 219 -9.64 15.73 -1.14
N GLU A 220 -9.17 14.48 -1.10
CA GLU A 220 -8.89 13.72 -2.31
C GLU A 220 -10.18 13.42 -3.10
N GLY A 221 -11.26 13.03 -2.42
CA GLY A 221 -12.57 12.81 -3.03
C GLY A 221 -13.10 14.05 -3.74
N ILE A 222 -13.00 15.23 -3.09
CA ILE A 222 -13.37 16.52 -3.71
C ILE A 222 -12.51 16.79 -4.95
N ARG A 223 -11.18 16.62 -4.85
CA ARG A 223 -10.25 16.86 -5.96
C ARG A 223 -10.52 15.92 -7.14
N ARG A 224 -10.78 14.64 -6.87
CA ARG A 224 -11.16 13.66 -7.89
C ARG A 224 -12.51 14.02 -8.53
N GLY A 225 -13.51 14.40 -7.73
CA GLY A 225 -14.82 14.84 -8.20
C GLY A 225 -14.73 16.06 -9.13
N ILE A 226 -13.98 17.10 -8.73
CA ILE A 226 -13.76 18.29 -9.56
C ILE A 226 -13.07 17.92 -10.88
N ARG A 227 -12.03 17.07 -10.85
CA ARG A 227 -11.31 16.64 -12.05
C ARG A 227 -12.22 15.85 -12.99
N LYS A 228 -13.01 14.93 -12.45
CA LYS A 228 -13.97 14.13 -13.20
C LYS A 228 -15.04 15.03 -13.82
N GLY A 229 -15.68 15.88 -13.01
CA GLY A 229 -16.74 16.80 -13.49
C GLY A 229 -16.24 17.77 -14.56
N ARG A 230 -15.00 18.31 -14.43
CA ARG A 230 -14.40 19.14 -15.49
C ARG A 230 -14.17 18.37 -16.80
N SER A 231 -13.71 17.11 -16.68
CA SER A 231 -13.47 16.25 -17.85
C SER A 231 -14.80 15.90 -18.56
N GLU A 232 -15.80 15.53 -17.79
CA GLU A 232 -17.14 15.18 -18.30
C GLU A 232 -17.82 16.41 -18.90
N GLY A 233 -17.89 17.54 -18.18
CA GLY A 233 -18.49 18.77 -18.69
C GLY A 233 -17.80 19.31 -19.94
N ARG A 234 -16.46 19.18 -20.05
CA ARG A 234 -15.75 19.52 -21.31
C ARG A 234 -16.14 18.60 -22.46
N ARG A 235 -16.34 17.31 -22.18
CA ARG A 235 -16.73 16.31 -23.18
C ARG A 235 -18.16 16.55 -23.63
N GLU A 236 -19.08 16.79 -22.72
CA GLU A 236 -20.48 17.10 -22.99
C GLU A 236 -20.64 18.41 -23.76
N GLY A 237 -19.96 19.48 -23.32
CA GLY A 237 -19.99 20.76 -24.03
C GLY A 237 -19.43 20.70 -25.45
N LYS A 238 -18.39 19.88 -25.70
CA LYS A 238 -17.91 19.61 -27.05
C LYS A 238 -18.94 18.83 -27.88
N ALA A 239 -19.60 17.81 -27.30
CA ALA A 239 -20.64 17.05 -28.01
C ALA A 239 -21.84 17.94 -28.36
N GLU A 240 -22.25 18.83 -27.46
CA GLU A 240 -23.30 19.81 -27.71
C GLU A 240 -22.91 20.80 -28.82
N ALA A 241 -21.68 21.31 -28.82
CA ALA A 241 -21.18 22.17 -29.89
C ALA A 241 -21.13 21.45 -31.24
N ILE A 242 -20.81 20.15 -31.30
CA ILE A 242 -20.86 19.33 -32.51
C ILE A 242 -22.30 19.25 -33.02
N ARG A 243 -23.27 18.91 -32.16
CA ARG A 243 -24.71 18.83 -32.56
C ARG A 243 -25.19 20.17 -33.09
N SER A 244 -24.87 21.27 -32.41
CA SER A 244 -25.25 22.62 -32.81
C SER A 244 -24.74 22.97 -34.23
N LEU A 245 -23.49 22.63 -34.53
CA LEU A 245 -22.92 22.85 -35.90
C LEU A 245 -23.57 21.93 -36.94
N MET A 246 -23.86 20.69 -36.58
CA MET A 246 -24.58 19.77 -37.48
C MET A 246 -25.98 20.30 -37.86
N GLU A 247 -26.71 20.81 -36.86
CA GLU A 247 -28.06 21.35 -37.06
C GLU A 247 -28.06 22.69 -37.79
N SER A 248 -27.24 23.65 -37.31
CA SER A 248 -27.27 25.03 -37.82
C SER A 248 -26.60 25.20 -39.19
N MET A 249 -25.59 24.38 -39.49
CA MET A 249 -24.79 24.51 -40.72
C MET A 249 -24.89 23.30 -41.64
N SER A 250 -25.79 22.36 -41.35
CA SER A 250 -26.00 21.10 -42.13
C SER A 250 -24.68 20.33 -42.35
N MET A 251 -23.79 20.36 -41.34
CA MET A 251 -22.49 19.67 -41.37
C MET A 251 -22.65 18.20 -40.98
N THR A 252 -21.80 17.34 -41.53
CA THR A 252 -21.63 15.98 -40.95
C THR A 252 -20.90 16.07 -39.61
N ALA A 253 -21.07 15.07 -38.75
CA ALA A 253 -20.38 15.01 -37.44
C ALA A 253 -18.85 15.16 -37.59
N GLU A 254 -18.29 14.53 -38.63
CA GLU A 254 -16.86 14.63 -38.93
C GLU A 254 -16.42 16.06 -39.32
N GLN A 255 -17.24 16.75 -40.15
CA GLN A 255 -16.98 18.13 -40.53
C GLN A 255 -17.08 19.06 -39.33
N ALA A 256 -18.09 18.88 -38.46
CA ALA A 256 -18.24 19.66 -37.24
C ALA A 256 -17.09 19.43 -36.27
N MET A 257 -16.63 18.19 -36.07
CA MET A 257 -15.49 17.87 -35.25
C MET A 257 -14.18 18.48 -35.78
N LYS A 258 -13.97 18.49 -37.11
CA LYS A 258 -12.82 19.17 -37.74
C LYS A 258 -12.87 20.70 -37.54
N ALA A 259 -14.06 21.29 -37.70
CA ALA A 259 -14.26 22.73 -37.46
C ALA A 259 -13.95 23.12 -36.01
N LEU A 260 -14.29 22.26 -35.06
CA LEU A 260 -13.94 22.44 -33.63
C LEU A 260 -12.50 22.02 -33.29
N LYS A 261 -11.67 21.70 -34.29
CA LYS A 261 -10.26 21.28 -34.14
C LYS A 261 -10.07 20.12 -33.19
N ILE A 262 -11.03 19.18 -33.19
CA ILE A 262 -10.92 17.93 -32.42
C ILE A 262 -9.96 17.00 -33.15
N PRO A 263 -8.95 16.42 -32.48
CA PRO A 263 -8.03 15.45 -33.09
C PRO A 263 -8.77 14.23 -33.64
N ALA A 264 -8.38 13.74 -34.82
CA ALA A 264 -9.04 12.61 -35.48
C ALA A 264 -9.09 11.34 -34.60
N GLY A 265 -8.05 11.10 -33.80
CA GLY A 265 -8.01 9.99 -32.84
C GLY A 265 -9.04 10.06 -31.69
N GLU A 266 -9.72 11.22 -31.53
CA GLU A 266 -10.79 11.40 -30.54
C GLU A 266 -12.20 11.31 -31.15
N PHE A 267 -12.35 11.23 -32.48
CA PHE A 267 -13.67 11.23 -33.16
C PHE A 267 -14.57 10.11 -32.62
N GLY A 268 -14.07 8.89 -32.48
CA GLY A 268 -14.82 7.77 -31.94
C GLY A 268 -15.42 8.02 -30.56
N LYS A 269 -14.78 8.81 -29.72
CA LYS A 269 -15.29 9.16 -28.37
C LYS A 269 -16.52 10.08 -28.43
N TYR A 270 -16.62 10.93 -29.46
CA TYR A 270 -17.75 11.84 -29.62
C TYR A 270 -18.86 11.25 -30.43
N MET A 271 -18.55 10.39 -31.41
CA MET A 271 -19.58 9.69 -32.21
C MET A 271 -20.53 8.86 -31.35
N THR A 272 -20.06 8.35 -30.21
CA THR A 272 -20.93 7.60 -29.28
C THR A 272 -21.82 8.51 -28.40
N LEU A 273 -21.64 9.82 -28.48
CA LEU A 273 -22.39 10.82 -27.70
C LEU A 273 -23.37 11.63 -28.56
N LEU A 274 -23.31 11.53 -29.88
CA LEU A 274 -24.17 12.22 -30.84
C LEU A 274 -25.39 11.39 -31.16
#